data_3b40c7a8c544b3843ef8f8fdf2044af6
#
_entry.id   3b40c7a8c544b3843ef8f8fdf2044af6
#
_cell.length_a   1.000
_cell.length_b   1.000
_cell.length_c   1.000
_cell.angle_alpha   90.00
_cell.angle_beta   90.00
_cell.angle_gamma   90.00
#
_symmetry.space_group_name_H-M   'P 1'
#
loop_
_entity.id
_entity.type
_entity.pdbx_description
1 polymer ?
#
loop_
_entity_poly.entity_id
_entity_poly.type
_entity_poly.pdbx_seq_one_letter_code
_entity_poly.pdbx_strand_id
1 'polypeptide(L)'
;RPLKTTAQINNEGYKVGLQSGNLQWTGYNRMFQTITYFFQGMNLNNLLEDIGKSLHFCDSTKNFWAIDIIIANKWAILNLMGEEDEVSEKQHLENFHERKSMAALCEFYVLKAQNLYLDERYSEALEASERAAGLIDYLMGHISSAHHYFYRCLILTALYSEVSESERKDYWLQLEANQKLIKVWADNCSESFAHKLSLVAAEMARISGRDLSAMDLYDRAIAEAREGDFIQNEALAAFLAAKFWLGKDKEEFAQVYLTKAHYGYQYWGAKRQVESLEQKYPQLIARTSGNTVSQTKVNRTTTATTSSNLGETLDLATVMKASFAISGEIVLSRLLERLMKIAIENAGAQ
;
A
#
# COMPACT_ATOMS: atom_id res chain seq x y z
N ARG A 1 4.38 15.59 11.81
CA ARG A 1 5.47 15.73 10.85
C ARG A 1 5.25 14.77 9.69
N PRO A 2 5.68 15.12 8.47
CA PRO A 2 5.60 14.21 7.32
C PRO A 2 6.35 12.90 7.57
N LEU A 3 5.83 11.79 7.05
CA LEU A 3 6.47 10.47 7.21
C LEU A 3 7.89 10.43 6.64
N LYS A 4 8.15 11.13 5.54
CA LYS A 4 9.50 11.27 4.96
C LYS A 4 10.51 11.84 5.96
N THR A 5 10.12 12.89 6.69
CA THR A 5 10.94 13.48 7.76
C THR A 5 11.13 12.50 8.94
N THR A 6 10.10 11.71 9.26
CA THR A 6 10.18 10.70 10.33
C THR A 6 11.21 9.62 10.02
N ALA A 7 11.29 9.14 8.78
CA ALA A 7 12.30 8.16 8.36
C ALA A 7 13.73 8.70 8.54
N GLN A 8 13.97 9.98 8.20
CA GLN A 8 15.27 10.63 8.41
C GLN A 8 15.62 10.72 9.89
N ILE A 9 14.69 11.16 10.74
CA ILE A 9 14.88 11.26 12.19
C ILE A 9 15.19 9.89 12.81
N ASN A 10 14.47 8.83 12.41
CA ASN A 10 14.74 7.48 12.89
C ASN A 10 16.14 7.00 12.50
N ASN A 11 16.60 7.30 11.28
CA ASN A 11 17.95 6.97 10.84
C ASN A 11 19.04 7.74 11.62
N GLU A 12 18.80 9.02 11.89
CA GLU A 12 19.72 9.82 12.73
C GLU A 12 19.72 9.29 14.18
N GLY A 13 18.54 9.00 14.75
CA GLY A 13 18.39 8.41 16.07
C GLY A 13 19.11 7.07 16.20
N TYR A 14 19.07 6.24 15.16
CA TYR A 14 19.82 4.99 15.08
C TYR A 14 21.34 5.23 15.16
N LYS A 15 21.88 6.17 14.36
CA LYS A 15 23.32 6.51 14.34
C LYS A 15 23.79 7.05 15.70
N VAL A 16 23.04 7.99 16.28
CA VAL A 16 23.33 8.58 17.58
C VAL A 16 23.25 7.53 18.69
N GLY A 17 22.27 6.65 18.64
CA GLY A 17 22.12 5.55 19.59
C GLY A 17 23.31 4.60 19.58
N LEU A 18 23.82 4.24 18.40
CA LEU A 18 25.07 3.45 18.26
C LEU A 18 26.27 4.17 18.87
N GLN A 19 26.45 5.47 18.57
CA GLN A 19 27.58 6.26 19.07
C GLN A 19 27.56 6.41 20.60
N SER A 20 26.37 6.55 21.18
CA SER A 20 26.19 6.70 22.63
C SER A 20 26.16 5.37 23.39
N GLY A 21 26.16 4.23 22.68
CA GLY A 21 26.03 2.91 23.29
C GLY A 21 24.64 2.59 23.84
N ASN A 22 23.62 3.40 23.52
CA ASN A 22 22.25 3.17 23.97
C ASN A 22 21.52 2.21 23.01
N LEU A 23 21.85 0.92 23.11
CA LEU A 23 21.39 -0.11 22.17
C LEU A 23 19.87 -0.31 22.21
N GLN A 24 19.22 -0.04 23.35
CA GLN A 24 17.77 -0.16 23.45
C GLN A 24 17.05 0.87 22.57
N TRP A 25 17.41 2.16 22.70
CA TRP A 25 16.85 3.22 21.86
C TRP A 25 17.25 3.05 20.38
N THR A 26 18.43 2.51 20.13
CA THR A 26 18.86 2.14 18.77
C THR A 26 17.92 1.12 18.14
N GLY A 27 17.54 0.07 18.89
CA GLY A 27 16.56 -0.93 18.44
C GLY A 27 15.17 -0.32 18.20
N TYR A 28 14.71 0.58 19.06
CA TYR A 28 13.45 1.29 18.84
C TYR A 28 13.46 2.14 17.56
N ASN A 29 14.55 2.84 17.29
CA ASN A 29 14.68 3.61 16.05
C ASN A 29 14.62 2.69 14.80
N ARG A 30 15.23 1.51 14.85
CA ARG A 30 15.15 0.51 13.76
C ARG A 30 13.73 0.01 13.56
N MET A 31 13.03 -0.30 14.64
CA MET A 31 11.62 -0.72 14.59
C MET A 31 10.73 0.39 14.00
N PHE A 32 10.85 1.62 14.49
CA PHE A 32 10.08 2.75 13.95
C PHE A 32 10.44 3.08 12.50
N GLN A 33 11.68 2.86 12.08
CA GLN A 33 12.09 3.01 10.70
C GLN A 33 11.40 1.98 9.80
N THR A 34 11.34 0.72 10.21
CA THR A 34 10.63 -0.36 9.50
C THR A 34 9.15 0.00 9.31
N ILE A 35 8.46 0.39 10.40
CA ILE A 35 7.07 0.82 10.38
C ILE A 35 6.89 2.01 9.41
N THR A 36 7.76 3.02 9.53
CA THR A 36 7.69 4.21 8.70
C THR A 36 7.84 3.87 7.21
N TYR A 37 8.78 3.02 6.84
CA TYR A 37 9.00 2.59 5.46
C TYR A 37 7.81 1.81 4.89
N PHE A 38 7.19 0.95 5.70
CA PHE A 38 5.97 0.24 5.29
C PHE A 38 4.85 1.23 4.94
N PHE A 39 4.57 2.19 5.81
CA PHE A 39 3.51 3.17 5.60
C PHE A 39 3.84 4.22 4.52
N GLN A 40 5.12 4.42 4.18
CA GLN A 40 5.54 5.22 3.03
C GLN A 40 5.40 4.50 1.69
N GLY A 41 5.14 3.20 1.69
CA GLY A 41 5.02 2.41 0.46
C GLY A 41 6.37 2.01 -0.14
N MET A 42 7.41 1.84 0.69
CA MET A 42 8.65 1.22 0.23
C MET A 42 8.35 -0.13 -0.41
N ASN A 43 9.04 -0.46 -1.51
CA ASN A 43 8.89 -1.77 -2.15
C ASN A 43 9.11 -2.90 -1.14
N LEU A 44 8.17 -3.87 -1.12
CA LEU A 44 8.11 -4.88 -0.06
C LEU A 44 9.35 -5.79 -0.03
N ASN A 45 9.97 -6.09 -1.18
CA ASN A 45 11.21 -6.88 -1.20
C ASN A 45 12.36 -6.13 -0.50
N ASN A 46 12.52 -4.83 -0.80
CA ASN A 46 13.54 -4.01 -0.15
C ASN A 46 13.29 -3.85 1.35
N LEU A 47 12.02 -3.72 1.72
CA LEU A 47 11.63 -3.62 3.13
C LEU A 47 11.87 -4.92 3.88
N LEU A 48 11.60 -6.07 3.26
CA LEU A 48 11.85 -7.38 3.87
C LEU A 48 13.35 -7.60 4.14
N GLU A 49 14.22 -7.14 3.23
CA GLU A 49 15.68 -7.16 3.45
C GLU A 49 16.09 -6.27 4.63
N ASP A 50 15.52 -5.06 4.74
CA ASP A 50 15.79 -4.15 5.87
C ASP A 50 15.27 -4.71 7.21
N ILE A 51 14.12 -5.41 7.19
CA ILE A 51 13.56 -6.13 8.33
C ILE A 51 14.55 -7.19 8.83
N GLY A 52 15.15 -7.98 7.94
CA GLY A 52 16.16 -8.96 8.31
C GLY A 52 17.34 -8.35 9.09
N LYS A 53 17.85 -7.22 8.61
CA LYS A 53 18.91 -6.46 9.29
C LYS A 53 18.46 -5.92 10.66
N SER A 54 17.21 -5.45 10.73
CA SER A 54 16.61 -4.91 11.96
C SER A 54 16.39 -5.98 13.02
N LEU A 55 15.88 -7.15 12.64
CA LEU A 55 15.70 -8.29 13.53
C LEU A 55 17.04 -8.81 14.07
N HIS A 56 18.05 -8.95 13.20
CA HIS A 56 19.38 -9.38 13.61
C HIS A 56 20.00 -8.43 14.65
N PHE A 57 19.87 -7.12 14.44
CA PHE A 57 20.33 -6.12 15.42
C PHE A 57 19.57 -6.20 16.73
N CYS A 58 18.24 -6.23 16.69
CA CYS A 58 17.40 -6.27 17.88
C CYS A 58 17.57 -7.57 18.69
N ASP A 59 17.82 -8.70 18.02
CA ASP A 59 18.12 -9.98 18.70
C ASP A 59 19.48 -9.94 19.38
N SER A 60 20.51 -9.43 18.72
CA SER A 60 21.86 -9.29 19.30
C SER A 60 21.87 -8.38 20.55
N THR A 61 20.95 -7.40 20.59
CA THR A 61 20.80 -6.46 21.72
C THR A 61 19.68 -6.85 22.69
N LYS A 62 19.02 -7.99 22.50
CA LYS A 62 17.91 -8.51 23.33
C LYS A 62 16.74 -7.52 23.49
N ASN A 63 16.43 -6.77 22.42
CA ASN A 63 15.32 -5.81 22.41
C ASN A 63 14.02 -6.51 21.98
N PHE A 64 13.46 -7.35 22.87
CA PHE A 64 12.31 -8.21 22.54
C PHE A 64 11.06 -7.43 22.16
N TRP A 65 10.85 -6.25 22.75
CA TRP A 65 9.69 -5.41 22.38
C TRP A 65 9.74 -4.95 20.92
N ALA A 66 10.93 -4.50 20.47
CA ALA A 66 11.12 -4.11 19.08
C ALA A 66 11.00 -5.32 18.13
N ILE A 67 11.54 -6.48 18.53
CA ILE A 67 11.45 -7.73 17.76
C ILE A 67 9.99 -8.10 17.50
N ASP A 68 9.14 -8.12 18.52
CA ASP A 68 7.75 -8.54 18.39
C ASP A 68 6.96 -7.65 17.42
N ILE A 69 7.16 -6.33 17.48
CA ILE A 69 6.51 -5.39 16.54
C ILE A 69 7.04 -5.57 15.10
N ILE A 70 8.36 -5.76 14.93
CA ILE A 70 8.95 -6.01 13.61
C ILE A 70 8.43 -7.33 13.02
N ILE A 71 8.26 -8.37 13.85
CA ILE A 71 7.67 -9.65 13.44
C ILE A 71 6.24 -9.46 12.94
N ALA A 72 5.41 -8.68 13.65
CA ALA A 72 4.05 -8.39 13.19
C ALA A 72 4.04 -7.72 11.79
N ASN A 73 4.96 -6.78 11.55
CA ASN A 73 5.12 -6.16 10.24
C ASN A 73 5.63 -7.16 9.17
N LYS A 74 6.63 -8.00 9.51
CA LYS A 74 7.15 -9.03 8.61
C LYS A 74 6.05 -9.97 8.15
N TRP A 75 5.25 -10.47 9.09
CA TRP A 75 4.11 -11.34 8.78
C TRP A 75 3.14 -10.70 7.78
N ALA A 76 2.78 -9.45 7.99
CA ALA A 76 1.86 -8.74 7.09
C ALA A 76 2.46 -8.55 5.69
N ILE A 77 3.75 -8.24 5.60
CA ILE A 77 4.48 -8.06 4.34
C ILE A 77 4.54 -9.37 3.56
N LEU A 78 4.92 -10.48 4.19
CA LEU A 78 4.95 -11.79 3.54
C LEU A 78 3.57 -12.17 2.99
N ASN A 79 2.51 -11.91 3.76
CA ASN A 79 1.15 -12.16 3.31
C ASN A 79 0.78 -11.32 2.07
N LEU A 80 1.14 -10.02 2.00
CA LEU A 80 0.95 -9.18 0.82
C LEU A 80 1.76 -9.65 -0.39
N MET A 81 2.94 -10.22 -0.16
CA MET A 81 3.79 -10.79 -1.21
C MET A 81 3.30 -12.16 -1.69
N GLY A 82 2.34 -12.78 -1.00
CA GLY A 82 1.90 -14.15 -1.27
C GLY A 82 2.93 -15.20 -0.85
N GLU A 83 3.79 -14.85 0.10
CA GLU A 83 4.84 -15.73 0.63
C GLU A 83 4.42 -16.31 1.98
N GLU A 84 4.82 -17.55 2.25
CA GLU A 84 4.57 -18.19 3.53
C GLU A 84 5.59 -17.72 4.58
N ASP A 85 5.11 -17.44 5.81
CA ASP A 85 6.00 -17.25 6.95
C ASP A 85 6.38 -18.63 7.52
N GLU A 86 7.65 -18.79 7.93
CA GLU A 86 8.15 -20.01 8.60
C GLU A 86 7.38 -20.31 9.91
N VAL A 87 6.84 -19.26 10.53
CA VAL A 87 6.08 -19.34 11.78
C VAL A 87 4.60 -19.09 11.47
N SER A 88 3.73 -19.98 11.92
CA SER A 88 2.30 -19.84 11.71
C SER A 88 1.72 -18.61 12.44
N GLU A 89 0.62 -18.06 11.90
CA GLU A 89 -0.13 -16.97 12.56
C GLU A 89 -0.45 -17.30 14.02
N LYS A 90 -0.93 -18.51 14.27
CA LYS A 90 -1.29 -18.96 15.62
C LYS A 90 -0.08 -18.88 16.58
N GLN A 91 1.09 -19.34 16.13
CA GLN A 91 2.30 -19.34 16.94
C GLN A 91 2.79 -17.91 17.22
N HIS A 92 2.68 -16.99 16.25
CA HIS A 92 2.98 -15.56 16.50
C HIS A 92 2.09 -14.98 17.60
N LEU A 93 0.77 -15.23 17.52
CA LEU A 93 -0.18 -14.75 18.52
C LEU A 93 0.10 -15.35 19.92
N GLU A 94 0.39 -16.65 20.01
CA GLU A 94 0.78 -17.29 21.26
C GLU A 94 2.04 -16.64 21.85
N ASN A 95 3.08 -16.43 21.04
CA ASN A 95 4.32 -15.77 21.46
C ASN A 95 4.08 -14.35 21.98
N PHE A 96 3.23 -13.55 21.30
CA PHE A 96 2.90 -12.20 21.75
C PHE A 96 2.13 -12.21 23.09
N HIS A 97 1.22 -13.16 23.28
CA HIS A 97 0.50 -13.33 24.55
C HIS A 97 1.41 -13.75 25.70
N GLU A 98 2.28 -14.74 25.49
CA GLU A 98 3.24 -15.21 26.49
C GLU A 98 4.18 -14.08 26.94
N ARG A 99 4.65 -13.25 26.00
CA ARG A 99 5.53 -12.12 26.28
C ARG A 99 4.78 -10.87 26.75
N LYS A 100 3.45 -10.90 26.78
CA LYS A 100 2.59 -9.74 27.11
C LYS A 100 2.87 -8.54 26.20
N SER A 101 3.20 -8.77 24.94
CA SER A 101 3.51 -7.77 23.93
C SER A 101 2.22 -7.18 23.32
N MET A 102 1.46 -6.42 24.12
CA MET A 102 0.16 -5.90 23.71
C MET A 102 0.25 -4.94 22.52
N ALA A 103 1.32 -4.17 22.40
CA ALA A 103 1.57 -3.30 21.26
C ALA A 103 1.78 -4.11 19.97
N ALA A 104 2.57 -5.21 20.02
CA ALA A 104 2.76 -6.09 18.88
C ALA A 104 1.48 -6.83 18.49
N LEU A 105 0.69 -7.25 19.47
CA LEU A 105 -0.62 -7.86 19.24
C LEU A 105 -1.59 -6.89 18.56
N CYS A 106 -1.62 -5.64 18.99
CA CYS A 106 -2.40 -4.59 18.36
C CYS A 106 -1.92 -4.32 16.93
N GLU A 107 -0.62 -4.12 16.71
CA GLU A 107 0.00 -3.93 15.40
C GLU A 107 -0.37 -5.06 14.44
N PHE A 108 -0.27 -6.30 14.92
CA PHE A 108 -0.64 -7.50 14.17
C PHE A 108 -2.10 -7.44 13.68
N TYR A 109 -3.05 -7.14 14.56
CA TYR A 109 -4.46 -7.06 14.17
C TYR A 109 -4.78 -5.86 13.27
N VAL A 110 -4.09 -4.73 13.43
CA VAL A 110 -4.19 -3.58 12.53
C VAL A 110 -3.79 -3.98 11.11
N LEU A 111 -2.64 -4.63 10.96
CA LEU A 111 -2.11 -5.06 9.67
C LEU A 111 -2.90 -6.25 9.08
N LYS A 112 -3.38 -7.16 9.94
CA LYS A 112 -4.27 -8.25 9.51
C LYS A 112 -5.58 -7.71 8.94
N ALA A 113 -6.17 -6.70 9.55
CA ALA A 113 -7.39 -6.05 9.04
C ALA A 113 -7.14 -5.43 7.65
N GLN A 114 -5.99 -4.77 7.44
CA GLN A 114 -5.58 -4.28 6.12
C GLN A 114 -5.49 -5.41 5.09
N ASN A 115 -4.74 -6.48 5.39
CA ASN A 115 -4.50 -7.56 4.46
C ASN A 115 -5.81 -8.26 4.07
N LEU A 116 -6.67 -8.55 5.04
CA LEU A 116 -7.99 -9.13 4.81
C LEU A 116 -8.91 -8.21 3.99
N TYR A 117 -8.84 -6.89 4.22
CA TYR A 117 -9.56 -5.91 3.41
C TYR A 117 -9.09 -5.93 1.95
N LEU A 118 -7.79 -5.95 1.71
CA LEU A 118 -7.20 -6.02 0.37
C LEU A 118 -7.54 -7.32 -0.34
N ASP A 119 -7.73 -8.41 0.40
CA ASP A 119 -8.22 -9.70 -0.10
C ASP A 119 -9.74 -9.73 -0.30
N GLU A 120 -10.45 -8.63 -0.02
CA GLU A 120 -11.92 -8.50 -0.07
C GLU A 120 -12.66 -9.44 0.92
N ARG A 121 -12.00 -9.89 1.98
CA ARG A 121 -12.55 -10.67 3.10
C ARG A 121 -13.05 -9.73 4.19
N TYR A 122 -14.08 -8.94 3.87
CA TYR A 122 -14.49 -7.78 4.67
C TYR A 122 -15.00 -8.13 6.06
N SER A 123 -15.75 -9.23 6.22
CA SER A 123 -16.26 -9.66 7.54
C SER A 123 -15.12 -10.05 8.49
N GLU A 124 -14.12 -10.77 7.98
CA GLU A 124 -12.95 -11.16 8.77
C GLU A 124 -12.04 -9.94 9.04
N ALA A 125 -11.97 -8.99 8.08
CA ALA A 125 -11.28 -7.72 8.29
C ALA A 125 -11.93 -6.90 9.42
N LEU A 126 -13.27 -6.93 9.52
CA LEU A 126 -14.00 -6.28 10.62
C LEU A 126 -13.65 -6.92 11.97
N GLU A 127 -13.67 -8.25 12.07
CA GLU A 127 -13.28 -8.96 13.30
C GLU A 127 -11.84 -8.62 13.73
N ALA A 128 -10.90 -8.60 12.79
CA ALA A 128 -9.52 -8.20 13.08
C ALA A 128 -9.44 -6.73 13.54
N SER A 129 -10.19 -5.84 12.88
CA SER A 129 -10.29 -4.42 13.26
C SER A 129 -10.90 -4.23 14.65
N GLU A 130 -11.87 -5.02 15.06
CA GLU A 130 -12.45 -4.98 16.40
C GLU A 130 -11.47 -5.42 17.48
N ARG A 131 -10.70 -6.49 17.20
CA ARG A 131 -9.62 -6.91 18.10
C ARG A 131 -8.55 -5.83 18.24
N ALA A 132 -8.17 -5.17 17.13
CA ALA A 132 -7.25 -4.03 17.16
C ALA A 132 -7.83 -2.87 17.99
N ALA A 133 -9.11 -2.54 17.82
CA ALA A 133 -9.77 -1.46 18.56
C ALA A 133 -9.72 -1.66 20.08
N GLY A 134 -9.86 -2.90 20.56
CA GLY A 134 -9.71 -3.24 21.98
C GLY A 134 -8.29 -3.05 22.55
N LEU A 135 -7.30 -2.87 21.67
CA LEU A 135 -5.89 -2.74 22.05
C LEU A 135 -5.27 -1.40 21.58
N ILE A 136 -6.04 -0.52 20.95
CA ILE A 136 -5.53 0.65 20.24
C ILE A 136 -4.75 1.62 21.11
N ASP A 137 -5.04 1.66 22.41
CA ASP A 137 -4.35 2.49 23.38
C ASP A 137 -2.86 2.15 23.51
N TYR A 138 -2.47 0.90 23.22
CA TYR A 138 -1.06 0.48 23.19
C TYR A 138 -0.28 1.04 21.99
N LEU A 139 -0.97 1.57 20.98
CA LEU A 139 -0.38 2.23 19.80
C LEU A 139 -0.68 3.74 19.76
N MET A 140 -1.08 4.33 20.88
CA MET A 140 -1.37 5.77 20.95
C MET A 140 -0.14 6.59 20.52
N GLY A 141 -0.33 7.49 19.54
CA GLY A 141 0.75 8.30 18.95
C GLY A 141 1.56 7.59 17.86
N HIS A 142 1.32 6.31 17.60
CA HIS A 142 1.90 5.60 16.45
C HIS A 142 1.08 5.84 15.17
N ILE A 143 1.74 5.79 14.03
CA ILE A 143 1.07 5.90 12.72
C ILE A 143 0.07 4.75 12.51
N SER A 144 0.32 3.60 13.11
CA SER A 144 -0.54 2.42 13.02
C SER A 144 -1.94 2.66 13.58
N SER A 145 -2.11 3.53 14.60
CA SER A 145 -3.46 3.91 15.05
C SER A 145 -4.23 4.69 13.99
N ALA A 146 -3.59 5.62 13.29
CA ALA A 146 -4.23 6.33 12.19
C ALA A 146 -4.58 5.38 11.03
N HIS A 147 -3.73 4.40 10.79
CA HIS A 147 -3.95 3.34 9.79
C HIS A 147 -5.15 2.45 10.17
N HIS A 148 -5.28 2.08 11.44
CA HIS A 148 -6.44 1.36 11.94
C HIS A 148 -7.75 2.10 11.63
N TYR A 149 -7.88 3.37 11.99
CA TYR A 149 -9.10 4.15 11.74
C TYR A 149 -9.39 4.33 10.26
N PHE A 150 -8.36 4.48 9.44
CA PHE A 150 -8.50 4.54 7.98
C PHE A 150 -9.09 3.25 7.40
N TYR A 151 -8.48 2.08 7.69
CA TYR A 151 -8.99 0.81 7.19
C TYR A 151 -10.34 0.44 7.81
N ARG A 152 -10.60 0.79 9.07
CA ARG A 152 -11.92 0.62 9.67
C ARG A 152 -13.01 1.35 8.88
N CYS A 153 -12.76 2.58 8.42
CA CYS A 153 -13.70 3.27 7.54
C CYS A 153 -13.94 2.51 6.24
N LEU A 154 -12.89 2.03 5.59
CA LEU A 154 -13.01 1.29 4.33
C LEU A 154 -13.76 -0.05 4.52
N ILE A 155 -13.51 -0.76 5.60
CA ILE A 155 -14.22 -2.01 5.96
C ILE A 155 -15.71 -1.74 6.17
N LEU A 156 -16.05 -0.74 6.96
CA LEU A 156 -17.46 -0.39 7.24
C LEU A 156 -18.19 0.03 5.96
N THR A 157 -17.56 0.78 5.06
CA THR A 157 -18.16 1.17 3.78
C THR A 157 -18.31 0.00 2.81
N ALA A 158 -17.41 -0.99 2.85
CA ALA A 158 -17.52 -2.20 2.04
C ALA A 158 -18.69 -3.08 2.48
N LEU A 159 -18.93 -3.22 3.78
CA LEU A 159 -20.01 -4.03 4.36
C LEU A 159 -21.36 -3.29 4.41
N TYR A 160 -21.41 -1.98 4.14
CA TYR A 160 -22.56 -1.13 4.39
C TYR A 160 -23.87 -1.59 3.71
N SER A 161 -23.77 -2.19 2.53
CA SER A 161 -24.95 -2.71 1.80
C SER A 161 -25.44 -4.06 2.32
N GLU A 162 -24.60 -4.80 3.05
CA GLU A 162 -24.87 -6.18 3.47
C GLU A 162 -25.53 -6.28 4.84
N VAL A 163 -25.50 -5.19 5.62
CA VAL A 163 -25.99 -5.15 7.00
C VAL A 163 -27.39 -4.55 7.11
N SER A 164 -28.06 -4.80 8.25
CA SER A 164 -29.40 -4.28 8.56
C SER A 164 -29.42 -2.74 8.67
N GLU A 165 -30.62 -2.16 8.59
CA GLU A 165 -30.80 -0.69 8.71
C GLU A 165 -30.30 -0.15 10.08
N SER A 166 -30.47 -0.91 11.15
CA SER A 166 -29.95 -0.54 12.47
C SER A 166 -28.42 -0.48 12.47
N GLU A 167 -27.78 -1.54 11.95
CA GLU A 167 -26.32 -1.60 11.85
C GLU A 167 -25.76 -0.53 10.92
N ARG A 168 -26.47 -0.18 9.82
CA ARG A 168 -26.06 0.95 8.95
C ARG A 168 -25.99 2.26 9.71
N LYS A 169 -26.93 2.52 10.62
CA LYS A 169 -26.88 3.73 11.47
C LYS A 169 -25.67 3.72 12.38
N ASP A 170 -25.36 2.57 12.99
CA ASP A 170 -24.20 2.43 13.85
C ASP A 170 -22.89 2.56 13.05
N TYR A 171 -22.82 1.96 11.86
CA TYR A 171 -21.67 2.11 10.96
C TYR A 171 -21.49 3.56 10.55
N TRP A 172 -22.57 4.27 10.22
CA TRP A 172 -22.50 5.68 9.85
C TRP A 172 -21.94 6.56 10.96
N LEU A 173 -22.39 6.35 12.20
CA LEU A 173 -21.85 7.07 13.36
C LEU A 173 -20.37 6.81 13.57
N GLN A 174 -19.93 5.56 13.40
CA GLN A 174 -18.51 5.21 13.48
C GLN A 174 -17.69 5.85 12.33
N LEU A 175 -18.22 5.85 11.11
CA LEU A 175 -17.61 6.50 9.95
C LEU A 175 -17.40 7.99 10.19
N GLU A 176 -18.42 8.70 10.68
CA GLU A 176 -18.30 10.13 10.99
C GLU A 176 -17.27 10.40 12.10
N ALA A 177 -17.26 9.58 13.14
CA ALA A 177 -16.29 9.72 14.23
C ALA A 177 -14.86 9.49 13.75
N ASN A 178 -14.62 8.42 13.00
CA ASN A 178 -13.30 8.09 12.46
C ASN A 178 -12.82 9.11 11.42
N GLN A 179 -13.73 9.58 10.53
CA GLN A 179 -13.42 10.62 9.55
C GLN A 179 -12.99 11.93 10.25
N LYS A 180 -13.62 12.31 11.35
CA LYS A 180 -13.22 13.48 12.14
C LYS A 180 -11.79 13.34 12.68
N LEU A 181 -11.40 12.15 13.16
CA LEU A 181 -10.03 11.88 13.61
C LEU A 181 -9.04 11.99 12.45
N ILE A 182 -9.34 11.35 11.31
CA ILE A 182 -8.48 11.41 10.11
C ILE A 182 -8.36 12.85 9.62
N LYS A 183 -9.44 13.64 9.69
CA LYS A 183 -9.43 15.07 9.35
C LYS A 183 -8.49 15.87 10.24
N VAL A 184 -8.48 15.62 11.55
CA VAL A 184 -7.54 16.29 12.48
C VAL A 184 -6.10 16.01 12.06
N TRP A 185 -5.77 14.78 11.67
CA TRP A 185 -4.42 14.44 11.21
C TRP A 185 -4.10 15.07 9.85
N ALA A 186 -5.06 15.11 8.92
CA ALA A 186 -4.88 15.76 7.62
C ALA A 186 -4.71 17.27 7.75
N ASP A 187 -5.46 17.93 8.64
CA ASP A 187 -5.32 19.37 8.90
C ASP A 187 -3.94 19.71 9.52
N ASN A 188 -3.34 18.81 10.27
CA ASN A 188 -2.02 19.00 10.90
C ASN A 188 -0.85 18.50 10.04
N CYS A 189 -1.07 17.56 9.12
CA CYS A 189 -0.05 16.96 8.26
C CYS A 189 -0.68 16.45 6.95
N SER A 190 -1.08 17.38 6.08
CA SER A 190 -1.77 17.06 4.83
C SER A 190 -0.96 16.11 3.94
N GLU A 191 0.35 16.31 3.86
CA GLU A 191 1.27 15.47 3.08
C GLU A 191 1.14 13.96 3.39
N SER A 192 0.81 13.60 4.63
CA SER A 192 0.73 12.19 5.06
C SER A 192 -0.70 11.66 5.14
N PHE A 193 -1.72 12.53 5.22
CA PHE A 193 -3.08 12.09 5.54
C PHE A 193 -4.17 12.60 4.61
N ALA A 194 -3.91 13.60 3.74
CA ALA A 194 -4.95 14.17 2.87
C ALA A 194 -5.56 13.08 1.97
N HIS A 195 -4.75 12.26 1.33
CA HIS A 195 -5.20 11.17 0.47
C HIS A 195 -6.09 10.14 1.19
N LYS A 196 -5.81 9.87 2.48
CA LYS A 196 -6.64 8.97 3.29
C LYS A 196 -8.00 9.60 3.60
N LEU A 197 -8.01 10.89 3.94
CA LEU A 197 -9.23 11.63 4.17
C LEU A 197 -10.10 11.69 2.91
N SER A 198 -9.50 12.00 1.76
CA SER A 198 -10.19 12.05 0.46
C SER A 198 -10.76 10.69 0.07
N LEU A 199 -10.02 9.58 0.30
CA LEU A 199 -10.49 8.24 -0.02
C LEU A 199 -11.66 7.80 0.88
N VAL A 200 -11.59 8.06 2.18
CA VAL A 200 -12.71 7.79 3.11
C VAL A 200 -13.94 8.62 2.72
N ALA A 201 -13.75 9.89 2.36
CA ALA A 201 -14.84 10.75 1.91
C ALA A 201 -15.46 10.25 0.58
N ALA A 202 -14.63 9.71 -0.34
CA ALA A 202 -15.10 9.08 -1.58
C ALA A 202 -16.00 7.87 -1.32
N GLU A 203 -15.57 6.97 -0.44
CA GLU A 203 -16.33 5.78 -0.05
C GLU A 203 -17.64 6.16 0.67
N MET A 204 -17.61 7.14 1.57
CA MET A 204 -18.83 7.65 2.22
C MET A 204 -19.77 8.33 1.22
N ALA A 205 -19.26 9.03 0.21
CA ALA A 205 -20.07 9.60 -0.87
C ALA A 205 -20.70 8.48 -1.72
N ARG A 206 -19.93 7.43 -2.05
CA ARG A 206 -20.40 6.25 -2.80
C ARG A 206 -21.58 5.57 -2.11
N ILE A 207 -21.46 5.23 -0.84
CA ILE A 207 -22.55 4.54 -0.10
C ILE A 207 -23.77 5.45 0.15
N SER A 208 -23.60 6.77 0.02
CA SER A 208 -24.69 7.77 0.10
C SER A 208 -25.33 8.07 -1.25
N GLY A 209 -24.90 7.42 -2.34
CA GLY A 209 -25.41 7.67 -3.70
C GLY A 209 -24.99 9.03 -4.30
N ARG A 210 -24.01 9.72 -3.71
CA ARG A 210 -23.50 11.01 -4.21
C ARG A 210 -22.39 10.78 -5.24
N ASP A 211 -22.78 10.21 -6.39
CA ASP A 211 -21.86 9.69 -7.41
C ASP A 211 -20.85 10.72 -7.91
N LEU A 212 -21.27 11.94 -8.26
CA LEU A 212 -20.36 12.99 -8.75
C LEU A 212 -19.31 13.34 -7.69
N SER A 213 -19.73 13.47 -6.43
CA SER A 213 -18.78 13.73 -5.34
C SER A 213 -17.81 12.54 -5.13
N ALA A 214 -18.29 11.30 -5.29
CA ALA A 214 -17.44 10.13 -5.17
C ALA A 214 -16.34 10.12 -6.25
N MET A 215 -16.71 10.41 -7.51
CA MET A 215 -15.75 10.49 -8.64
C MET A 215 -14.63 11.50 -8.38
N ASP A 216 -15.01 12.75 -8.05
CA ASP A 216 -14.04 13.83 -7.77
C ASP A 216 -13.12 13.46 -6.60
N LEU A 217 -13.67 12.84 -5.55
CA LEU A 217 -12.93 12.46 -4.37
C LEU A 217 -11.98 11.28 -4.60
N TYR A 218 -12.33 10.30 -5.45
CA TYR A 218 -11.40 9.23 -5.85
C TYR A 218 -10.22 9.80 -6.63
N ASP A 219 -10.48 10.64 -7.63
CA ASP A 219 -9.41 11.27 -8.41
C ASP A 219 -8.50 12.14 -7.54
N ARG A 220 -9.09 12.87 -6.61
CA ARG A 220 -8.35 13.65 -5.62
C ARG A 220 -7.49 12.74 -4.72
N ALA A 221 -8.04 11.64 -4.20
CA ALA A 221 -7.28 10.71 -3.36
C ALA A 221 -6.09 10.09 -4.11
N ILE A 222 -6.27 9.74 -5.40
CA ILE A 222 -5.20 9.23 -6.27
C ILE A 222 -4.11 10.30 -6.47
N ALA A 223 -4.50 11.54 -6.77
CA ALA A 223 -3.55 12.64 -6.98
C ALA A 223 -2.74 12.94 -5.72
N GLU A 224 -3.43 13.09 -4.57
CA GLU A 224 -2.78 13.36 -3.27
C GLU A 224 -1.86 12.22 -2.83
N ALA A 225 -2.23 10.94 -3.08
CA ALA A 225 -1.37 9.79 -2.79
C ALA A 225 -0.11 9.80 -3.66
N ARG A 226 -0.25 10.11 -4.96
CA ARG A 226 0.87 10.24 -5.89
C ARG A 226 1.82 11.37 -5.51
N GLU A 227 1.30 12.56 -5.20
CA GLU A 227 2.11 13.70 -4.76
C GLU A 227 2.90 13.41 -3.48
N GLY A 228 2.30 12.61 -2.59
CA GLY A 228 2.95 12.14 -1.35
C GLY A 228 3.92 10.97 -1.54
N ASP A 229 4.01 10.36 -2.73
CA ASP A 229 4.75 9.11 -3.03
C ASP A 229 4.22 7.89 -2.25
N PHE A 230 2.91 7.85 -1.95
CA PHE A 230 2.24 6.71 -1.30
C PHE A 230 1.69 5.73 -2.35
N ILE A 231 2.57 5.00 -3.02
CA ILE A 231 2.19 4.12 -4.14
C ILE A 231 1.12 3.08 -3.78
N GLN A 232 1.18 2.52 -2.57
CA GLN A 232 0.20 1.55 -2.06
C GLN A 232 -1.19 2.16 -1.89
N ASN A 233 -1.26 3.44 -1.48
CA ASN A 233 -2.53 4.14 -1.31
C ASN A 233 -3.05 4.69 -2.65
N GLU A 234 -2.16 5.08 -3.58
CA GLU A 234 -2.53 5.40 -4.96
C GLU A 234 -3.16 4.18 -5.64
N ALA A 235 -2.54 2.99 -5.50
CA ALA A 235 -3.07 1.74 -6.04
C ALA A 235 -4.44 1.38 -5.42
N LEU A 236 -4.58 1.51 -4.10
CA LEU A 236 -5.83 1.25 -3.41
C LEU A 236 -6.94 2.21 -3.86
N ALA A 237 -6.66 3.51 -3.92
CA ALA A 237 -7.64 4.50 -4.37
C ALA A 237 -8.06 4.26 -5.83
N ALA A 238 -7.12 3.91 -6.70
CA ALA A 238 -7.42 3.53 -8.07
C ALA A 238 -8.27 2.25 -8.14
N PHE A 239 -7.97 1.24 -7.32
CA PHE A 239 -8.78 0.02 -7.28
C PHE A 239 -10.22 0.30 -6.83
N LEU A 240 -10.43 1.12 -5.80
CA LEU A 240 -11.77 1.48 -5.34
C LEU A 240 -12.53 2.34 -6.36
N ALA A 241 -11.86 3.25 -7.06
CA ALA A 241 -12.43 3.97 -8.18
C ALA A 241 -12.85 3.03 -9.32
N ALA A 242 -12.04 2.03 -9.64
CA ALA A 242 -12.40 1.01 -10.62
C ALA A 242 -13.66 0.23 -10.20
N LYS A 243 -13.73 -0.21 -8.94
CA LYS A 243 -14.94 -0.88 -8.41
C LYS A 243 -16.19 0.00 -8.49
N PHE A 244 -16.05 1.31 -8.21
CA PHE A 244 -17.13 2.27 -8.39
C PHE A 244 -17.65 2.30 -9.83
N TRP A 245 -16.75 2.36 -10.82
CA TRP A 245 -17.13 2.40 -12.23
C TRP A 245 -17.70 1.07 -12.73
N LEU A 246 -17.18 -0.07 -12.26
CA LEU A 246 -17.77 -1.38 -12.54
C LEU A 246 -19.19 -1.50 -11.98
N GLY A 247 -19.45 -0.98 -10.79
CA GLY A 247 -20.79 -0.91 -10.22
C GLY A 247 -21.78 0.02 -10.96
N LYS A 248 -21.27 0.79 -11.94
CA LYS A 248 -22.06 1.65 -12.84
C LYS A 248 -22.10 1.10 -14.28
N ASP A 249 -21.62 -0.13 -14.50
CA ASP A 249 -21.52 -0.76 -15.84
C ASP A 249 -20.66 0.07 -16.83
N LYS A 250 -19.61 0.74 -16.35
CA LYS A 250 -18.69 1.58 -17.11
C LYS A 250 -17.30 0.97 -17.18
N GLU A 251 -17.18 -0.15 -17.89
CA GLU A 251 -15.93 -0.93 -18.00
C GLU A 251 -14.75 -0.13 -18.55
N GLU A 252 -14.97 0.78 -19.52
CA GLU A 252 -13.90 1.58 -20.14
C GLU A 252 -13.24 2.50 -19.10
N PHE A 253 -14.03 3.15 -18.23
CA PHE A 253 -13.49 3.94 -17.15
C PHE A 253 -12.81 3.06 -16.10
N ALA A 254 -13.44 1.95 -15.72
CA ALA A 254 -12.87 1.01 -14.75
C ALA A 254 -11.51 0.48 -15.21
N GLN A 255 -11.33 0.20 -16.50
CA GLN A 255 -10.08 -0.28 -17.09
C GLN A 255 -8.90 0.67 -16.81
N VAL A 256 -9.12 1.99 -16.95
CA VAL A 256 -8.07 3.00 -16.69
C VAL A 256 -7.59 2.92 -15.25
N TYR A 257 -8.53 2.80 -14.30
CA TYR A 257 -8.20 2.73 -12.88
C TYR A 257 -7.63 1.36 -12.48
N LEU A 258 -8.12 0.26 -13.05
CA LEU A 258 -7.55 -1.09 -12.83
C LEU A 258 -6.10 -1.15 -13.30
N THR A 259 -5.78 -0.55 -14.44
CA THR A 259 -4.39 -0.48 -14.95
C THR A 259 -3.48 0.27 -13.96
N LYS A 260 -3.96 1.39 -13.40
CA LYS A 260 -3.20 2.14 -12.38
C LYS A 260 -3.01 1.33 -11.11
N ALA A 261 -4.07 0.67 -10.64
CA ALA A 261 -4.02 -0.18 -9.44
C ALA A 261 -3.05 -1.35 -9.62
N HIS A 262 -3.14 -2.06 -10.73
CA HIS A 262 -2.26 -3.18 -11.07
C HIS A 262 -0.79 -2.75 -11.07
N TYR A 263 -0.46 -1.67 -11.78
CA TYR A 263 0.89 -1.11 -11.81
C TYR A 263 1.38 -0.72 -10.42
N GLY A 264 0.54 -0.02 -9.63
CA GLY A 264 0.90 0.42 -8.29
C GLY A 264 1.17 -0.74 -7.34
N TYR A 265 0.35 -1.79 -7.35
CA TYR A 265 0.58 -3.00 -6.56
C TYR A 265 1.82 -3.78 -7.01
N GLN A 266 2.06 -3.86 -8.33
CA GLN A 266 3.27 -4.48 -8.88
C GLN A 266 4.52 -3.71 -8.44
N TYR A 267 4.51 -2.39 -8.52
CA TYR A 267 5.64 -1.55 -8.09
C TYR A 267 5.88 -1.64 -6.58
N TRP A 268 4.82 -1.68 -5.79
CA TRP A 268 4.91 -1.88 -4.34
C TRP A 268 5.45 -3.27 -3.98
N GLY A 269 5.21 -4.29 -4.82
CA GLY A 269 5.62 -5.67 -4.58
C GLY A 269 4.51 -6.54 -3.96
N ALA A 270 3.28 -6.06 -3.93
CA ALA A 270 2.11 -6.79 -3.41
C ALA A 270 1.59 -7.79 -4.45
N LYS A 271 2.33 -8.87 -4.67
CA LYS A 271 2.04 -9.89 -5.69
C LYS A 271 0.63 -10.48 -5.56
N ARG A 272 0.18 -10.70 -4.33
CA ARG A 272 -1.14 -11.27 -4.06
C ARG A 272 -2.26 -10.40 -4.63
N GLN A 273 -2.15 -9.08 -4.53
CA GLN A 273 -3.12 -8.14 -5.10
C GLN A 273 -3.01 -8.09 -6.63
N VAL A 274 -1.80 -8.18 -7.18
CA VAL A 274 -1.59 -8.28 -8.64
C VAL A 274 -2.30 -9.51 -9.19
N GLU A 275 -2.03 -10.69 -8.63
CA GLU A 275 -2.64 -11.95 -9.03
C GLU A 275 -4.17 -11.93 -8.86
N SER A 276 -4.68 -11.36 -7.78
CA SER A 276 -6.12 -11.19 -7.56
C SER A 276 -6.76 -10.33 -8.64
N LEU A 277 -6.14 -9.23 -9.03
CA LEU A 277 -6.63 -8.36 -10.10
C LEU A 277 -6.62 -9.08 -11.46
N GLU A 278 -5.54 -9.79 -11.78
CA GLU A 278 -5.38 -10.55 -13.03
C GLU A 278 -6.42 -11.69 -13.13
N GLN A 279 -6.72 -12.35 -12.02
CA GLN A 279 -7.74 -13.40 -11.95
C GLN A 279 -9.16 -12.85 -12.08
N LYS A 280 -9.47 -11.74 -11.42
CA LYS A 280 -10.82 -11.16 -11.39
C LYS A 280 -11.15 -10.37 -12.65
N TYR A 281 -10.16 -9.70 -13.26
CA TYR A 281 -10.35 -8.78 -14.37
C TYR A 281 -9.42 -9.05 -15.56
N PRO A 282 -9.28 -10.31 -16.02
CA PRO A 282 -8.27 -10.69 -17.01
C PRO A 282 -8.44 -9.93 -18.34
N GLN A 283 -9.68 -9.71 -18.78
CA GLN A 283 -9.94 -9.02 -20.05
C GLN A 283 -9.64 -7.52 -20.00
N LEU A 284 -9.85 -6.87 -18.86
CA LEU A 284 -9.61 -5.44 -18.70
C LEU A 284 -8.11 -5.13 -18.58
N ILE A 285 -7.35 -6.00 -17.92
CA ILE A 285 -5.90 -5.86 -17.78
C ILE A 285 -5.17 -6.26 -19.07
N ALA A 286 -5.58 -7.36 -19.74
CA ALA A 286 -4.97 -7.83 -20.99
C ALA A 286 -5.15 -6.86 -22.18
N ARG A 287 -6.29 -6.12 -22.24
CA ARG A 287 -6.52 -5.10 -23.29
C ARG A 287 -5.47 -3.99 -23.26
N THR A 288 -4.93 -3.67 -22.09
CA THR A 288 -3.86 -2.67 -21.94
C THR A 288 -2.55 -3.17 -22.53
N SER A 289 -2.25 -4.46 -22.43
CA SER A 289 -1.08 -5.10 -23.05
C SER A 289 -1.23 -5.27 -24.58
N GLY A 290 -2.46 -5.35 -25.08
CA GLY A 290 -2.78 -5.60 -26.50
C GLY A 290 -2.94 -4.33 -27.35
N ASN A 291 -3.31 -3.19 -26.78
CA ASN A 291 -3.52 -1.94 -27.51
C ASN A 291 -2.22 -1.25 -27.98
N THR A 292 -1.05 -1.75 -27.58
CA THR A 292 0.24 -1.28 -28.10
C THR A 292 0.62 -1.90 -29.46
N VAL A 293 -0.22 -2.79 -30.02
CA VAL A 293 0.07 -3.48 -31.30
C VAL A 293 -1.16 -3.45 -32.22
N SER A 294 -1.77 -2.30 -32.44
CA SER A 294 -2.59 -2.05 -33.63
C SER A 294 -1.76 -1.23 -34.61
N GLN A 295 -0.69 -1.84 -35.10
CA GLN A 295 0.02 -1.32 -36.24
C GLN A 295 -0.79 -1.60 -37.50
N THR A 296 -1.14 -0.53 -38.19
CA THR A 296 -1.47 -0.44 -39.62
C THR A 296 -0.67 -1.48 -40.43
N LYS A 297 -1.37 -2.45 -41.02
CA LYS A 297 -0.80 -3.32 -42.04
C LYS A 297 -0.44 -2.45 -43.24
N VAL A 298 0.81 -2.05 -43.35
CA VAL A 298 1.41 -1.64 -44.60
C VAL A 298 2.12 -2.87 -45.16
N ASN A 299 1.53 -3.46 -46.20
CA ASN A 299 2.17 -4.45 -47.06
C ASN A 299 3.48 -3.90 -47.60
N ARG A 300 4.59 -4.49 -47.25
CA ARG A 300 5.81 -4.46 -48.05
C ARG A 300 6.45 -5.83 -48.04
N THR A 301 6.33 -6.48 -49.20
CA THR A 301 7.13 -7.62 -49.66
C THR A 301 8.60 -7.16 -49.75
N THR A 302 9.54 -7.86 -49.13
CA THR A 302 10.75 -8.40 -49.78
C THR A 302 11.81 -8.86 -48.75
N THR A 303 12.26 -10.09 -49.04
CA THR A 303 13.60 -10.70 -48.92
C THR A 303 14.25 -10.89 -47.54
N ALA A 304 14.44 -12.17 -47.26
CA ALA A 304 15.29 -12.74 -46.23
C ALA A 304 16.74 -12.29 -46.35
N THR A 305 17.34 -11.94 -45.23
CA THR A 305 18.77 -12.16 -45.01
C THR A 305 18.99 -12.43 -43.53
N THR A 306 19.53 -13.61 -43.27
CA THR A 306 19.99 -14.13 -42.00
C THR A 306 21.16 -13.30 -41.52
N SER A 307 21.07 -12.71 -40.32
CA SER A 307 22.23 -12.43 -39.49
C SER A 307 21.80 -12.34 -38.00
N SER A 308 22.43 -13.22 -37.26
CA SER A 308 22.45 -13.26 -35.80
C SER A 308 22.78 -11.90 -35.19
N ASN A 309 21.85 -11.34 -34.41
CA ASN A 309 22.16 -10.30 -33.48
C ASN A 309 21.50 -10.63 -32.14
N LEU A 310 22.34 -10.98 -31.18
CA LEU A 310 22.09 -10.76 -29.76
C LEU A 310 21.98 -9.24 -29.54
N GLY A 311 20.77 -8.72 -29.67
CA GLY A 311 20.44 -7.33 -29.51
C GLY A 311 19.08 -7.22 -28.85
N GLU A 312 19.12 -6.94 -27.55
CA GLU A 312 18.14 -6.12 -26.84
C GLU A 312 16.66 -6.50 -27.03
N THR A 313 16.24 -7.54 -26.36
CA THR A 313 14.87 -7.56 -25.88
C THR A 313 14.78 -6.49 -24.78
N LEU A 314 14.49 -5.26 -25.19
CA LEU A 314 13.97 -4.25 -24.27
C LEU A 314 12.83 -4.92 -23.51
N ASP A 315 13.04 -5.19 -22.23
CA ASP A 315 12.05 -5.85 -21.41
C ASP A 315 10.74 -5.06 -21.50
N LEU A 316 9.66 -5.72 -21.87
CA LEU A 316 8.33 -5.12 -22.02
C LEU A 316 7.95 -4.33 -20.76
N ALA A 317 8.40 -4.81 -19.57
CA ALA A 317 8.26 -4.11 -18.31
C ALA A 317 8.99 -2.75 -18.30
N THR A 318 10.14 -2.65 -18.95
CA THR A 318 10.91 -1.39 -19.07
C THR A 318 10.19 -0.39 -19.98
N VAL A 319 9.66 -0.87 -21.12
CA VAL A 319 8.89 -0.02 -22.04
C VAL A 319 7.60 0.45 -21.39
N MET A 320 6.91 -0.41 -20.65
CA MET A 320 5.72 -0.04 -19.89
C MET A 320 6.04 0.95 -18.76
N LYS A 321 7.11 0.74 -17.99
CA LYS A 321 7.58 1.71 -16.98
C LYS A 321 7.87 3.09 -17.60
N ALA A 322 8.55 3.13 -18.73
CA ALA A 322 8.82 4.38 -19.46
C ALA A 322 7.54 5.04 -19.97
N SER A 323 6.62 4.25 -20.52
CA SER A 323 5.33 4.74 -21.03
C SER A 323 4.47 5.34 -19.91
N PHE A 324 4.39 4.69 -18.75
CA PHE A 324 3.65 5.20 -17.58
C PHE A 324 4.33 6.41 -16.95
N ALA A 325 5.66 6.45 -16.90
CA ALA A 325 6.41 7.64 -16.46
C ALA A 325 6.10 8.86 -17.33
N ILE A 326 5.99 8.67 -18.65
CA ILE A 326 5.65 9.72 -19.62
C ILE A 326 4.18 10.15 -19.47
N SER A 327 3.27 9.20 -19.32
CA SER A 327 1.83 9.48 -19.27
C SER A 327 1.37 10.13 -17.95
N GLY A 328 2.12 9.96 -16.88
CA GLY A 328 1.78 10.46 -15.53
C GLY A 328 2.51 11.73 -15.11
N GLU A 329 3.44 12.25 -15.92
CA GLU A 329 4.27 13.38 -15.50
C GLU A 329 4.14 14.58 -16.45
N ILE A 330 3.57 15.67 -15.95
CA ILE A 330 3.37 16.93 -16.69
C ILE A 330 4.61 17.83 -16.57
N VAL A 331 5.48 17.62 -15.58
CA VAL A 331 6.68 18.43 -15.34
C VAL A 331 7.91 17.75 -15.94
N LEU A 332 8.47 18.34 -16.99
CA LEU A 332 9.59 17.81 -17.75
C LEU A 332 10.81 17.39 -16.89
N SER A 333 11.14 18.16 -15.85
CA SER A 333 12.24 17.85 -14.95
C SER A 333 12.06 16.54 -14.18
N ARG A 334 10.85 16.29 -13.68
CA ARG A 334 10.52 15.02 -12.98
C ARG A 334 10.45 13.85 -13.95
N LEU A 335 9.98 14.09 -15.18
CA LEU A 335 9.99 13.08 -16.24
C LEU A 335 11.42 12.61 -16.54
N LEU A 336 12.35 13.55 -16.73
CA LEU A 336 13.75 13.24 -16.99
C LEU A 336 14.39 12.50 -15.81
N GLU A 337 14.14 12.91 -14.59
CA GLU A 337 14.62 12.23 -13.39
C GLU A 337 14.14 10.79 -13.31
N ARG A 338 12.84 10.55 -13.56
CA ARG A 338 12.25 9.19 -13.58
C ARG A 338 12.80 8.33 -14.71
N LEU A 339 12.92 8.88 -15.92
CA LEU A 339 13.50 8.17 -17.07
C LEU A 339 14.97 7.81 -16.83
N MET A 340 15.77 8.72 -16.27
CA MET A 340 17.15 8.42 -15.90
C MET A 340 17.23 7.33 -14.83
N LYS A 341 16.38 7.36 -13.82
CA LYS A 341 16.33 6.32 -12.77
C LYS A 341 16.00 4.95 -13.37
N ILE A 342 14.98 4.87 -14.23
CA ILE A 342 14.60 3.63 -14.93
C ILE A 342 15.75 3.13 -15.82
N ALA A 343 16.42 4.04 -16.54
CA ALA A 343 17.54 3.68 -17.40
C ALA A 343 18.74 3.13 -16.60
N ILE A 344 19.05 3.73 -15.44
CA ILE A 344 20.11 3.27 -14.53
C ILE A 344 19.79 1.90 -13.95
N GLU A 345 18.56 1.72 -13.45
CA GLU A 345 18.09 0.44 -12.91
C GLU A 345 18.17 -0.70 -13.92
N ASN A 346 17.87 -0.45 -15.21
CA ASN A 346 17.90 -1.47 -16.24
C ASN A 346 19.29 -1.66 -16.89
N ALA A 347 20.16 -0.66 -16.82
CA ALA A 347 21.55 -0.78 -17.30
C ALA A 347 22.46 -1.52 -16.33
N GLY A 348 21.98 -1.91 -15.14
CA GLY A 348 22.79 -2.57 -14.12
C GLY A 348 23.95 -1.70 -13.59
N ALA A 349 23.89 -0.40 -13.79
CA ALA A 349 24.84 0.54 -13.22
C ALA A 349 24.53 0.73 -11.73
N GLN A 350 25.41 0.25 -10.89
CA GLN A 350 25.38 0.50 -9.43
C GLN A 350 25.85 1.90 -9.12
#